data_3cbbb9095d3288cc1399eb6ff191c70e
#
_entry.id   3cbbb9095d3288cc1399eb6ff191c70e
#
_cell.length_a   1.000
_cell.length_b   1.000
_cell.length_c   1.000
_cell.angle_alpha   90.00
_cell.angle_beta   90.00
_cell.angle_gamma   90.00
#
_symmetry.space_group_name_H-M   'P 1'
#
loop_
_entity.id
_entity.type
_entity.pdbx_description
1 polymer ?
#
loop_
_entity_poly.entity_id
_entity_poly.type
_entity_poly.pdbx_seq_one_letter_code
_entity_poly.pdbx_strand_id
1 'polypeptide(L)'
;MRIPAFVLALMLLVLSPAHADPLKVAVFDFELLDTSLQGEVNGPQADEQRRLKDVAEQVRKALAEAGRFVVLDNAPVNAAAHASNLQACGGCDVQYAQQLGADIAITGVVQKVSALILNMNIYLRDTRTGQLVTAMNADFRGNTDDSWSRTASFLLRNRLLAPNYGAPQ
;
A
#
# COMPACT_ATOMS: atom_id res chain seq x y z
N MET A 1 -39.05 -58.49 -25.95
CA MET A 1 -37.74 -58.11 -25.37
C MET A 1 -37.77 -56.61 -25.16
N ARG A 2 -37.93 -56.14 -23.89
CA ARG A 2 -38.10 -54.73 -23.54
C ARG A 2 -36.75 -54.19 -23.04
N ILE A 3 -36.20 -53.19 -23.69
CA ILE A 3 -34.99 -52.51 -23.31
C ILE A 3 -35.36 -51.35 -22.37
N PRO A 4 -34.84 -51.24 -21.13
CA PRO A 4 -35.10 -50.09 -20.29
C PRO A 4 -34.22 -48.91 -20.70
N ALA A 5 -34.83 -47.77 -20.89
CA ALA A 5 -34.17 -46.50 -21.16
C ALA A 5 -33.42 -46.02 -19.90
N PHE A 6 -32.10 -45.98 -19.96
CA PHE A 6 -31.25 -45.37 -18.93
C PHE A 6 -31.32 -43.84 -19.11
N VAL A 7 -31.98 -43.16 -18.20
CA VAL A 7 -31.96 -41.70 -18.10
C VAL A 7 -30.65 -41.29 -17.44
N LEU A 8 -29.72 -40.82 -18.26
CA LEU A 8 -28.45 -40.22 -17.80
C LEU A 8 -28.75 -38.79 -17.34
N ALA A 9 -28.94 -38.58 -16.04
CA ALA A 9 -29.06 -37.25 -15.45
C ALA A 9 -27.68 -36.60 -15.42
N LEU A 10 -27.41 -35.71 -16.37
CA LEU A 10 -26.22 -34.88 -16.43
C LEU A 10 -26.35 -33.78 -15.37
N MET A 11 -25.74 -33.98 -14.21
CA MET A 11 -25.69 -33.02 -13.12
C MET A 11 -24.67 -31.92 -13.51
N LEU A 12 -25.17 -30.79 -14.05
CA LEU A 12 -24.39 -29.58 -14.29
C LEU A 12 -23.92 -29.01 -12.93
N LEU A 13 -22.67 -29.30 -12.57
CA LEU A 13 -21.98 -28.53 -11.49
C LEU A 13 -21.81 -27.10 -11.97
N VAL A 14 -22.64 -26.20 -11.45
CA VAL A 14 -22.42 -24.76 -11.59
C VAL A 14 -21.21 -24.39 -10.70
N LEU A 15 -20.01 -24.29 -11.29
CA LEU A 15 -18.88 -23.68 -10.64
C LEU A 15 -19.18 -22.20 -10.52
N SER A 16 -19.66 -21.76 -9.36
CA SER A 16 -19.70 -20.35 -9.01
C SER A 16 -18.24 -19.86 -8.93
N PRO A 17 -17.86 -18.77 -9.61
CA PRO A 17 -16.54 -18.18 -9.42
C PRO A 17 -16.44 -17.76 -7.95
N ALA A 18 -15.48 -18.30 -7.23
CA ALA A 18 -15.14 -17.85 -5.89
C ALA A 18 -14.61 -16.41 -6.02
N HIS A 19 -15.46 -15.43 -5.73
CA HIS A 19 -14.99 -14.07 -5.51
C HIS A 19 -14.23 -14.09 -4.18
N ALA A 20 -12.92 -13.92 -4.23
CA ALA A 20 -12.16 -13.64 -3.02
C ALA A 20 -12.63 -12.29 -2.46
N ASP A 21 -12.92 -12.23 -1.17
CA ASP A 21 -13.27 -10.98 -0.51
C ASP A 21 -12.15 -9.94 -0.73
N PRO A 22 -12.49 -8.68 -0.98
CA PRO A 22 -11.49 -7.65 -1.19
C PRO A 22 -10.63 -7.48 0.08
N LEU A 23 -9.30 -7.38 -0.10
CA LEU A 23 -8.36 -7.21 1.00
C LEU A 23 -8.56 -5.87 1.70
N LYS A 24 -8.69 -5.90 3.02
CA LYS A 24 -8.75 -4.70 3.86
C LYS A 24 -7.34 -4.15 4.07
N VAL A 25 -7.13 -2.89 3.74
CA VAL A 25 -5.81 -2.26 3.82
C VAL A 25 -5.83 -0.99 4.68
N ALA A 26 -4.85 -0.84 5.56
CA ALA A 26 -4.57 0.40 6.27
C ALA A 26 -3.37 1.09 5.58
N VAL A 27 -3.59 2.29 5.02
CA VAL A 27 -2.54 3.08 4.36
C VAL A 27 -2.16 4.23 5.28
N PHE A 28 -1.00 4.14 5.90
CA PHE A 28 -0.47 5.20 6.77
C PHE A 28 0.10 6.36 5.96
N ASP A 29 0.19 7.53 6.58
CA ASP A 29 0.87 8.67 5.98
C ASP A 29 2.35 8.32 5.78
N PHE A 30 2.94 8.85 4.71
CA PHE A 30 4.33 8.57 4.39
C PHE A 30 5.26 9.34 5.32
N GLU A 31 6.44 8.79 5.55
CA GLU A 31 7.50 9.37 6.36
C GLU A 31 8.61 9.94 5.47
N LEU A 32 9.29 10.99 5.94
CA LEU A 32 10.46 11.55 5.28
C LEU A 32 11.73 11.11 6.02
N LEU A 33 12.64 10.47 5.30
CA LEU A 33 14.01 10.27 5.74
C LEU A 33 14.90 11.28 5.01
N ASP A 34 15.09 12.46 5.61
CA ASP A 34 15.91 13.52 5.05
C ASP A 34 17.36 13.40 5.55
N THR A 35 18.26 13.04 4.66
CA THR A 35 19.71 12.97 4.90
C THR A 35 20.45 14.08 4.15
N SER A 36 19.72 15.06 3.63
CA SER A 36 20.30 16.18 2.90
C SER A 36 20.87 17.25 3.83
N LEU A 37 21.91 17.95 3.37
CA LEU A 37 22.42 19.12 4.06
C LEU A 37 21.33 20.18 4.29
N GLN A 38 20.38 20.33 3.36
CA GLN A 38 19.26 21.25 3.51
C GLN A 38 18.39 20.88 4.71
N GLY A 39 18.08 19.58 4.88
CA GLY A 39 17.30 19.08 6.02
C GLY A 39 18.05 19.28 7.34
N GLU A 40 19.35 19.04 7.35
CA GLU A 40 20.20 19.24 8.54
C GLU A 40 20.21 20.71 8.99
N VAL A 41 20.33 21.65 8.05
CA VAL A 41 20.43 23.08 8.35
C VAL A 41 19.08 23.73 8.63
N ASN A 42 18.06 23.42 7.84
CA ASN A 42 16.76 24.11 7.85
C ASN A 42 15.66 23.34 8.59
N GLY A 43 15.89 22.07 8.94
CA GLY A 43 14.89 21.20 9.52
C GLY A 43 13.76 20.82 8.55
N PRO A 44 12.65 20.25 9.07
CA PRO A 44 11.51 19.81 8.27
C PRO A 44 10.85 20.95 7.49
N GLN A 45 10.58 20.77 6.21
CA GLN A 45 9.92 21.74 5.37
C GLN A 45 8.42 21.49 5.27
N ALA A 46 7.59 22.52 5.43
CA ALA A 46 6.13 22.41 5.46
C ALA A 46 5.55 21.84 4.16
N ASP A 47 6.13 22.17 3.02
CA ASP A 47 5.70 21.67 1.71
C ASP A 47 6.05 20.17 1.52
N GLU A 48 7.16 19.70 2.09
CA GLU A 48 7.50 18.27 2.11
C GLU A 48 6.51 17.49 3.00
N GLN A 49 6.17 18.04 4.17
CA GLN A 49 5.18 17.41 5.06
C GLN A 49 3.79 17.33 4.40
N ARG A 50 3.41 18.33 3.63
CA ARG A 50 2.18 18.28 2.83
C ARG A 50 2.26 17.19 1.75
N ARG A 51 3.35 17.12 0.99
CA ARG A 51 3.55 16.10 -0.07
C ARG A 51 3.48 14.68 0.46
N LEU A 52 3.98 14.40 1.67
CA LEU A 52 3.87 13.08 2.30
C LEU A 52 2.40 12.65 2.46
N LYS A 53 1.55 13.57 2.93
CA LYS A 53 0.11 13.34 3.06
C LYS A 53 -0.58 13.21 1.70
N ASP A 54 -0.24 14.07 0.76
CA ASP A 54 -0.81 14.06 -0.60
C ASP A 54 -0.52 12.74 -1.32
N VAL A 55 0.71 12.20 -1.18
CA VAL A 55 1.08 10.89 -1.72
C VAL A 55 0.32 9.76 -1.05
N ALA A 56 0.20 9.78 0.28
CA ALA A 56 -0.57 8.77 1.01
C ALA A 56 -2.05 8.77 0.56
N GLU A 57 -2.64 9.95 0.39
CA GLU A 57 -4.01 10.09 -0.10
C GLU A 57 -4.14 9.61 -1.56
N GLN A 58 -3.16 9.89 -2.40
CA GLN A 58 -3.12 9.37 -3.77
C GLN A 58 -3.10 7.84 -3.79
N VAL A 59 -2.35 7.21 -2.87
CA VAL A 59 -2.32 5.75 -2.72
C VAL A 59 -3.67 5.22 -2.24
N ARG A 60 -4.28 5.83 -1.21
CA ARG A 60 -5.60 5.44 -0.70
C ARG A 60 -6.65 5.48 -1.81
N LYS A 61 -6.71 6.57 -2.54
CA LYS A 61 -7.65 6.75 -3.65
C LYS A 61 -7.46 5.70 -4.73
N ALA A 62 -6.24 5.48 -5.19
CA ALA A 62 -5.95 4.51 -6.25
C ALA A 62 -6.29 3.07 -5.84
N LEU A 63 -6.06 2.70 -4.57
CA LEU A 63 -6.44 1.38 -4.05
C LEU A 63 -7.96 1.22 -3.96
N ALA A 64 -8.68 2.23 -3.49
CA ALA A 64 -10.14 2.21 -3.42
C ALA A 64 -10.76 2.08 -4.81
N GLU A 65 -10.24 2.80 -5.81
CA GLU A 65 -10.70 2.75 -7.20
C GLU A 65 -10.40 1.42 -7.90
N ALA A 66 -9.39 0.68 -7.44
CA ALA A 66 -9.01 -0.60 -8.03
C ALA A 66 -10.05 -1.74 -7.79
N GLY A 67 -10.99 -1.57 -6.86
CA GLY A 67 -12.10 -2.50 -6.59
C GLY A 67 -11.73 -3.83 -5.92
N ARG A 68 -10.44 -4.10 -5.71
CA ARG A 68 -9.93 -5.31 -5.04
C ARG A 68 -9.42 -5.06 -3.62
N PHE A 69 -9.48 -3.82 -3.17
CA PHE A 69 -9.10 -3.40 -1.83
C PHE A 69 -10.21 -2.63 -1.15
N VAL A 70 -10.32 -2.79 0.16
CA VAL A 70 -11.11 -1.93 1.03
C VAL A 70 -10.14 -1.12 1.87
N VAL A 71 -10.02 0.17 1.56
CA VAL A 71 -9.16 1.09 2.32
C VAL A 71 -9.88 1.49 3.59
N LEU A 72 -9.27 1.19 4.74
CA LEU A 72 -9.84 1.49 6.05
C LEU A 72 -9.51 2.91 6.49
N ASP A 73 -10.38 3.49 7.32
CA ASP A 73 -10.13 4.77 7.96
C ASP A 73 -9.11 4.62 9.10
N ASN A 74 -8.03 5.39 9.04
CA ASN A 74 -6.95 5.37 10.02
C ASN A 74 -7.21 6.29 11.23
N ALA A 75 -8.31 7.05 11.26
CA ALA A 75 -8.58 8.02 12.32
C ALA A 75 -8.38 7.48 13.74
N PRO A 76 -8.79 6.23 14.08
CA PRO A 76 -8.62 5.69 15.43
C PRO A 76 -7.17 5.55 15.91
N VAL A 77 -6.22 5.39 14.97
CA VAL A 77 -4.80 5.16 15.30
C VAL A 77 -3.89 6.28 14.80
N ASN A 78 -4.44 7.28 14.13
CA ASN A 78 -3.68 8.29 13.41
C ASN A 78 -2.70 9.05 14.32
N ALA A 79 -3.14 9.48 15.50
CA ALA A 79 -2.28 10.19 16.45
C ALA A 79 -1.08 9.33 16.93
N ALA A 80 -1.31 8.05 17.21
CA ALA A 80 -0.27 7.12 17.63
C ALA A 80 0.69 6.79 16.47
N ALA A 81 0.16 6.61 15.27
CA ALA A 81 0.96 6.37 14.08
C ALA A 81 1.89 7.55 13.77
N HIS A 82 1.39 8.79 13.84
CA HIS A 82 2.19 10.00 13.62
C HIS A 82 3.25 10.25 14.71
N ALA A 83 3.01 9.80 15.94
CA ALA A 83 3.98 9.88 17.03
C ALA A 83 5.08 8.81 16.95
N SER A 84 4.91 7.82 16.08
CA SER A 84 5.83 6.70 15.89
C SER A 84 6.65 6.88 14.62
N ASN A 85 7.86 6.28 14.60
CA ASN A 85 8.56 6.03 13.35
C ASN A 85 8.17 4.63 12.88
N LEU A 86 7.23 4.56 11.91
CA LEU A 86 6.62 3.29 11.47
C LEU A 86 7.65 2.32 10.87
N GLN A 87 8.78 2.84 10.36
CA GLN A 87 9.85 2.01 9.80
C GLN A 87 10.81 1.47 10.87
N ALA A 88 10.90 2.11 12.04
CA ALA A 88 11.87 1.77 13.08
C ALA A 88 11.25 1.30 14.40
N CYS A 89 9.94 1.33 14.54
CA CYS A 89 9.24 0.97 15.78
C CYS A 89 9.10 -0.55 16.03
N GLY A 90 9.68 -1.39 15.20
CA GLY A 90 9.64 -2.84 15.41
C GLY A 90 8.27 -3.49 15.20
N GLY A 91 7.45 -2.99 14.26
CA GLY A 91 6.18 -3.59 13.88
C GLY A 91 4.93 -2.87 14.39
N CYS A 92 5.04 -1.62 14.85
CA CYS A 92 3.87 -0.84 15.25
C CYS A 92 2.92 -0.55 14.08
N ASP A 93 3.42 -0.47 12.85
CA ASP A 93 2.63 -0.40 11.64
C ASP A 93 1.63 -1.57 11.54
N VAL A 94 2.12 -2.79 11.78
CA VAL A 94 1.30 -4.00 11.85
C VAL A 94 0.30 -3.94 13.01
N GLN A 95 0.75 -3.52 14.21
CA GLN A 95 -0.13 -3.42 15.37
C GLN A 95 -1.27 -2.42 15.16
N TYR A 96 -0.98 -1.24 14.61
CA TYR A 96 -2.02 -0.26 14.30
C TYR A 96 -2.98 -0.74 13.21
N ALA A 97 -2.46 -1.39 12.17
CA ALA A 97 -3.29 -1.98 11.13
C ALA A 97 -4.20 -3.10 11.67
N GLN A 98 -3.71 -3.93 12.59
CA GLN A 98 -4.51 -4.94 13.30
C GLN A 98 -5.64 -4.30 14.12
N GLN A 99 -5.39 -3.20 14.82
CA GLN A 99 -6.42 -2.49 15.58
C GLN A 99 -7.55 -1.98 14.69
N LEU A 100 -7.25 -1.64 13.43
CA LEU A 100 -8.23 -1.24 12.43
C LEU A 100 -8.95 -2.43 11.78
N GLY A 101 -8.47 -3.66 11.98
CA GLY A 101 -8.99 -4.86 11.31
C GLY A 101 -8.53 -4.99 9.87
N ALA A 102 -7.38 -4.42 9.50
CA ALA A 102 -6.78 -4.55 8.18
C ALA A 102 -6.07 -5.90 8.02
N ASP A 103 -6.09 -6.42 6.80
CA ASP A 103 -5.31 -7.61 6.40
C ASP A 103 -3.88 -7.22 6.04
N ILE A 104 -3.69 -6.01 5.49
CA ILE A 104 -2.41 -5.48 5.04
C ILE A 104 -2.16 -4.09 5.66
N ALA A 105 -0.97 -3.90 6.21
CA ALA A 105 -0.43 -2.59 6.56
C ALA A 105 0.40 -2.05 5.39
N ILE A 106 0.12 -0.81 4.96
CA ILE A 106 0.86 -0.13 3.89
C ILE A 106 1.51 1.11 4.49
N THR A 107 2.83 1.15 4.42
CA THR A 107 3.65 2.29 4.83
C THR A 107 4.50 2.79 3.67
N GLY A 108 4.88 4.05 3.70
CA GLY A 108 5.76 4.63 2.70
C GLY A 108 6.83 5.51 3.32
N VAL A 109 8.00 5.53 2.66
CA VAL A 109 9.11 6.41 3.01
C VAL A 109 9.62 7.11 1.78
N VAL A 110 9.76 8.41 1.86
CA VAL A 110 10.54 9.17 0.89
C VAL A 110 11.91 9.47 1.50
N GLN A 111 12.95 8.88 0.93
CA GLN A 111 14.32 9.20 1.27
C GLN A 111 14.78 10.37 0.41
N LYS A 112 15.25 11.44 1.06
CA LYS A 112 15.80 12.62 0.39
C LYS A 112 17.30 12.72 0.68
N VAL A 113 18.10 12.56 -0.37
CA VAL A 113 19.55 12.75 -0.33
C VAL A 113 19.90 14.21 -0.65
N SER A 114 19.12 14.83 -1.53
CA SER A 114 19.20 16.26 -1.87
C SER A 114 17.87 16.71 -2.50
N ALA A 115 17.73 18.02 -2.79
CA ALA A 115 16.57 18.54 -3.53
C ALA A 115 16.45 17.97 -4.96
N LEU A 116 17.49 17.30 -5.47
CA LEU A 116 17.50 16.71 -6.82
C LEU A 116 17.43 15.19 -6.80
N ILE A 117 17.77 14.53 -5.71
CA ILE A 117 17.89 13.06 -5.63
C ILE A 117 17.02 12.57 -4.48
N LEU A 118 15.93 11.91 -4.85
CA LEU A 118 14.98 11.31 -3.92
C LEU A 118 14.65 9.87 -4.35
N ASN A 119 14.24 9.07 -3.37
CA ASN A 119 13.73 7.72 -3.60
C ASN A 119 12.42 7.54 -2.82
N MET A 120 11.40 6.99 -3.44
CA MET A 120 10.12 6.66 -2.80
C MET A 120 10.03 5.15 -2.63
N ASN A 121 9.77 4.71 -1.41
CA ASN A 121 9.58 3.31 -1.05
C ASN A 121 8.15 3.11 -0.53
N ILE A 122 7.53 2.01 -0.91
CA ILE A 122 6.24 1.54 -0.38
C ILE A 122 6.42 0.11 0.11
N TYR A 123 5.98 -0.17 1.33
CA TYR A 123 6.05 -1.48 1.97
C TYR A 123 4.66 -1.98 2.29
N LEU A 124 4.42 -3.26 2.05
CA LEU A 124 3.20 -3.96 2.40
C LEU A 124 3.54 -5.11 3.34
N ARG A 125 2.90 -5.14 4.49
CA ARG A 125 3.07 -6.21 5.48
C ARG A 125 1.74 -6.90 5.74
N ASP A 126 1.78 -8.23 5.78
CA ASP A 126 0.66 -9.04 6.26
C ASP A 126 0.47 -8.80 7.77
N THR A 127 -0.71 -8.37 8.17
CA THR A 127 -0.95 -8.00 9.58
C THR A 127 -1.00 -9.21 10.50
N ARG A 128 -1.37 -10.37 10.00
CA ARG A 128 -1.47 -11.61 10.78
C ARG A 128 -0.08 -12.20 11.11
N THR A 129 0.86 -12.09 10.17
CA THR A 129 2.21 -12.69 10.32
C THR A 129 3.30 -11.66 10.64
N GLY A 130 3.05 -10.37 10.38
CA GLY A 130 4.04 -9.29 10.43
C GLY A 130 5.07 -9.33 9.30
N GLN A 131 4.96 -10.30 8.39
CA GLN A 131 5.94 -10.47 7.31
C GLN A 131 5.74 -9.44 6.19
N LEU A 132 6.84 -9.06 5.57
CA LEU A 132 6.83 -8.23 4.37
C LEU A 132 6.27 -9.06 3.20
N VAL A 133 5.11 -8.64 2.69
CA VAL A 133 4.50 -9.23 1.48
C VAL A 133 5.26 -8.77 0.24
N THR A 134 5.53 -7.47 0.16
CA THR A 134 6.31 -6.88 -0.92
C THR A 134 6.83 -5.49 -0.53
N ALA A 135 7.92 -5.11 -1.19
CA ALA A 135 8.44 -3.74 -1.18
C ALA A 135 8.66 -3.29 -2.62
N MET A 136 8.40 -2.03 -2.88
CA MET A 136 8.63 -1.42 -4.18
C MET A 136 9.23 -0.03 -4.00
N ASN A 137 10.08 0.36 -4.94
CA ASN A 137 10.71 1.68 -4.90
C ASN A 137 10.87 2.27 -6.30
N ALA A 138 11.08 3.58 -6.32
CA ALA A 138 11.49 4.31 -7.50
C ALA A 138 12.33 5.53 -7.11
N ASP A 139 13.45 5.70 -7.81
CA ASP A 139 14.23 6.92 -7.75
C ASP A 139 13.57 8.01 -8.59
N PHE A 140 13.67 9.25 -8.12
CA PHE A 140 13.16 10.38 -8.88
C PHE A 140 13.98 11.65 -8.65
N ARG A 141 13.79 12.59 -9.55
CA ARG A 141 14.53 13.85 -9.56
C ARG A 141 13.61 15.03 -9.35
N GLY A 142 14.10 15.96 -8.52
CA GLY A 142 13.38 17.19 -8.19
C GLY A 142 12.40 17.02 -7.04
N ASN A 143 12.48 17.94 -6.08
CA ASN A 143 11.62 17.96 -4.90
C ASN A 143 10.39 18.85 -5.14
N THR A 144 9.53 18.45 -6.11
CA THR A 144 8.33 19.18 -6.52
C THR A 144 7.07 18.31 -6.39
N ASP A 145 5.90 18.93 -6.24
CA ASP A 145 4.60 18.24 -6.15
C ASP A 145 4.40 17.28 -7.32
N ASP A 146 4.75 17.73 -8.53
CA ASP A 146 4.61 16.95 -9.75
C ASP A 146 5.55 15.73 -9.79
N SER A 147 6.82 15.87 -9.38
CA SER A 147 7.74 14.73 -9.34
C SER A 147 7.34 13.67 -8.33
N TRP A 148 6.85 14.08 -7.15
CA TRP A 148 6.33 13.18 -6.13
C TRP A 148 5.08 12.44 -6.62
N SER A 149 4.10 13.16 -7.14
CA SER A 149 2.85 12.58 -7.64
C SER A 149 3.08 11.62 -8.82
N ARG A 150 3.96 11.98 -9.77
CA ARG A 150 4.32 11.08 -10.89
C ARG A 150 4.99 9.80 -10.41
N THR A 151 5.88 9.89 -9.43
CA THR A 151 6.57 8.72 -8.87
C THR A 151 5.58 7.80 -8.16
N ALA A 152 4.69 8.33 -7.34
CA ALA A 152 3.62 7.56 -6.73
C ALA A 152 2.74 6.88 -7.78
N SER A 153 2.32 7.63 -8.82
CA SER A 153 1.54 7.08 -9.93
C SER A 153 2.27 5.96 -10.68
N PHE A 154 3.58 6.08 -10.85
CA PHE A 154 4.40 5.03 -11.47
C PHE A 154 4.40 3.75 -10.63
N LEU A 155 4.67 3.86 -9.33
CA LEU A 155 4.69 2.72 -8.40
C LEU A 155 3.31 2.05 -8.32
N LEU A 156 2.24 2.84 -8.26
CA LEU A 156 0.88 2.33 -8.23
C LEU A 156 0.57 1.52 -9.49
N ARG A 157 0.72 2.10 -10.67
CA ARG A 157 0.32 1.45 -11.94
C ARG A 157 1.20 0.27 -12.33
N ASN A 158 2.51 0.39 -12.14
CA ASN A 158 3.46 -0.58 -12.68
C ASN A 158 3.91 -1.62 -11.64
N ARG A 159 3.53 -1.46 -10.38
CA ARG A 159 3.90 -2.37 -9.30
C ARG A 159 2.67 -2.78 -8.50
N LEU A 160 2.14 -1.91 -7.66
CA LEU A 160 1.11 -2.24 -6.67
C LEU A 160 -0.21 -2.72 -7.31
N LEU A 161 -0.66 -2.06 -8.36
CA LEU A 161 -1.89 -2.40 -9.07
C LEU A 161 -1.66 -3.28 -10.31
N ALA A 162 -0.42 -3.65 -10.59
CA ALA A 162 -0.11 -4.55 -11.70
C ALA A 162 -0.86 -5.90 -11.55
N PRO A 163 -1.22 -6.56 -12.66
CA PRO A 163 -2.07 -7.77 -12.65
C PRO A 163 -1.53 -8.92 -11.80
N ASN A 164 -0.21 -9.03 -11.68
CA ASN A 164 0.48 -10.12 -10.97
C ASN A 164 0.92 -9.74 -9.56
N TYR A 165 0.42 -8.64 -9.00
CA TYR A 165 0.76 -8.24 -7.64
C TYR A 165 0.34 -9.31 -6.63
N GLY A 166 1.30 -9.75 -5.79
CA GLY A 166 1.07 -10.78 -4.78
C GLY A 166 0.97 -12.21 -5.31
N ALA A 167 1.16 -12.45 -6.61
CA ALA A 167 1.29 -13.81 -7.13
C ALA A 167 2.66 -14.40 -6.72
N PRO A 168 2.73 -15.65 -6.24
CA PRO A 168 4.01 -16.32 -6.03
C PRO A 168 4.76 -16.41 -7.36
N GLN A 169 6.05 -16.07 -7.34
CA GLN A 169 6.95 -16.23 -8.49
C GLN A 169 7.37 -17.68 -8.62
#